data_b2624437fbe69bdfcb0c52a8115d2620
#
_entry.id   b2624437fbe69bdfcb0c52a8115d2620
#
_cell.length_a   1.000
_cell.length_b   1.000
_cell.length_c   1.000
_cell.angle_alpha   90.00
_cell.angle_beta   90.00
_cell.angle_gamma   90.00
#
_symmetry.space_group_name_H-M   'P 1'
#
loop_
_entity.id
_entity.type
_entity.pdbx_description
1 polymer ?
#
loop_
_entity_poly.entity_id
_entity_poly.type
_entity_poly.pdbx_seq_one_letter_code
_entity_poly.pdbx_strand_id
1 'polypeptide(L)'
;MRRSKAEIIREYGPFPGTNHVHGVTYDGRNVWFASGDKLNAVDPSNGKIQRSIDVSADAGTAFDGRHFFQLAEDRIQKIDAKTGRVLATIPAPGGGGDSGLAWAEGTLWVGHYRSRKIHQIDPETGKILRTIESNRFVTGVTWVDGELWHGTWEGEESDVRRVDPKTGEVLERLEMPPGVGVSGLESDGGDRFFCGGGKSGTVRAIRRPKRSSG
;
A
#
# COMPACT_ATOMS: atom_id res chain seq x y z
N MET A 1 19.96 12.01 -2.65
CA MET A 1 19.19 10.87 -2.14
C MET A 1 19.72 10.44 -0.76
N ARG A 2 18.88 10.48 0.27
CA ARG A 2 19.17 9.99 1.63
C ARG A 2 18.99 8.48 1.68
N ARG A 3 19.85 7.75 2.42
CA ARG A 3 19.75 6.29 2.63
C ARG A 3 19.83 5.97 4.11
N SER A 4 18.97 5.07 4.57
CA SER A 4 19.00 4.52 5.92
C SER A 4 18.46 3.08 5.93
N LYS A 5 18.71 2.36 7.01
CA LYS A 5 18.08 1.06 7.25
C LYS A 5 16.67 1.27 7.80
N ALA A 6 15.73 0.44 7.37
CA ALA A 6 14.39 0.43 7.95
C ALA A 6 14.45 -0.13 9.38
N GLU A 7 13.77 0.53 10.31
CA GLU A 7 13.59 0.08 11.68
C GLU A 7 12.22 -0.59 11.79
N ILE A 8 12.19 -1.92 11.97
CA ILE A 8 10.96 -2.66 12.24
C ILE A 8 10.61 -2.44 13.72
N ILE A 9 9.48 -1.77 13.98
CA ILE A 9 8.99 -1.45 15.32
C ILE A 9 8.20 -2.64 15.90
N ARG A 10 7.39 -3.27 15.04
CA ARG A 10 6.50 -4.35 15.43
C ARG A 10 6.12 -5.23 14.23
N GLU A 11 5.85 -6.49 14.52
CA GLU A 11 5.30 -7.44 13.56
C GLU A 11 3.98 -8.00 14.09
N TYR A 12 3.00 -8.14 13.20
CA TYR A 12 1.66 -8.68 13.45
C TYR A 12 1.45 -9.94 12.63
N GLY A 13 0.88 -10.95 13.25
CA GLY A 13 0.68 -12.26 12.60
C GLY A 13 1.86 -13.22 12.87
N PRO A 14 2.02 -14.31 12.08
CA PRO A 14 1.17 -14.65 10.93
C PRO A 14 -0.28 -14.88 11.32
N PHE A 15 -1.21 -14.47 10.43
CA PHE A 15 -2.65 -14.57 10.72
C PHE A 15 -3.19 -15.92 10.29
N PRO A 16 -4.00 -16.61 11.14
CA PRO A 16 -4.60 -17.89 10.79
C PRO A 16 -5.40 -17.82 9.48
N GLY A 17 -5.17 -18.79 8.59
CA GLY A 17 -5.85 -18.85 7.30
C GLY A 17 -5.39 -17.83 6.26
N THR A 18 -4.37 -17.04 6.56
CA THR A 18 -3.80 -16.05 5.63
C THR A 18 -2.49 -16.57 5.06
N ASN A 19 -2.49 -16.93 3.78
CA ASN A 19 -1.29 -17.38 3.08
C ASN A 19 -0.48 -16.23 2.47
N HIS A 20 -1.12 -15.08 2.28
CA HIS A 20 -0.54 -13.90 1.68
C HIS A 20 -1.13 -12.62 2.28
N VAL A 21 -0.28 -11.65 2.58
CA VAL A 21 -0.68 -10.26 2.80
C VAL A 21 -0.32 -9.46 1.56
N HIS A 22 -1.31 -8.90 0.89
CA HIS A 22 -1.16 -8.10 -0.33
C HIS A 22 -1.13 -6.60 0.00
N GLY A 23 -2.22 -5.88 -0.29
CA GLY A 23 -2.36 -4.47 0.02
C GLY A 23 -2.54 -4.21 1.51
N VAL A 24 -2.15 -3.02 1.94
CA VAL A 24 -2.30 -2.54 3.31
C VAL A 24 -2.81 -1.11 3.28
N THR A 25 -3.78 -0.78 4.13
CA THR A 25 -4.25 0.59 4.36
C THR A 25 -4.55 0.84 5.85
N TYR A 26 -4.84 2.08 6.22
CA TYR A 26 -5.14 2.47 7.60
C TYR A 26 -6.36 3.39 7.64
N ASP A 27 -7.35 3.06 8.48
CA ASP A 27 -8.60 3.81 8.58
C ASP A 27 -8.62 4.86 9.71
N GLY A 28 -7.47 5.12 10.33
CA GLY A 28 -7.33 5.97 11.51
C GLY A 28 -7.42 5.21 12.84
N ARG A 29 -7.82 3.94 12.79
CA ARG A 29 -7.96 3.07 13.97
C ARG A 29 -7.34 1.69 13.76
N ASN A 30 -7.70 1.03 12.67
CA ASN A 30 -7.24 -0.31 12.34
C ASN A 30 -6.34 -0.29 11.11
N VAL A 31 -5.39 -1.21 11.08
CA VAL A 31 -4.65 -1.55 9.88
C VAL A 31 -5.46 -2.59 9.11
N TRP A 32 -5.77 -2.30 7.86
CA TRP A 32 -6.47 -3.23 6.98
C TRP A 32 -5.50 -3.86 6.01
N PHE A 33 -5.62 -5.16 5.81
CA PHE A 33 -4.83 -5.88 4.82
C PHE A 33 -5.69 -6.77 3.92
N ALA A 34 -5.28 -6.87 2.67
CA ALA A 34 -5.88 -7.72 1.66
C ALA A 34 -5.25 -9.12 1.68
N SER A 35 -6.08 -10.18 1.63
CA SER A 35 -5.63 -11.57 1.69
C SER A 35 -6.18 -12.46 0.56
N GLY A 36 -6.55 -11.86 -0.58
CA GLY A 36 -7.06 -12.53 -1.77
C GLY A 36 -8.58 -12.50 -1.86
N ASP A 37 -9.29 -12.99 -0.86
CA ASP A 37 -10.74 -13.10 -0.82
C ASP A 37 -11.41 -12.19 0.22
N LYS A 38 -10.62 -11.41 0.96
CA LYS A 38 -11.13 -10.50 1.99
C LYS A 38 -10.17 -9.39 2.38
N LEU A 39 -10.75 -8.33 2.96
CA LEU A 39 -10.05 -7.30 3.73
C LEU A 39 -10.17 -7.61 5.22
N ASN A 40 -9.08 -7.58 5.96
CA ASN A 40 -9.04 -7.89 7.38
C ASN A 40 -8.56 -6.66 8.16
N ALA A 41 -9.32 -6.24 9.18
CA ALA A 41 -8.95 -5.16 10.10
C ALA A 41 -8.20 -5.71 11.31
N VAL A 42 -7.00 -5.22 11.54
CA VAL A 42 -6.17 -5.55 12.70
C VAL A 42 -6.06 -4.34 13.61
N ASP A 43 -6.31 -4.54 14.88
CA ASP A 43 -6.02 -3.52 15.90
C ASP A 43 -4.50 -3.46 16.12
N PRO A 44 -3.84 -2.33 15.78
CA PRO A 44 -2.39 -2.22 15.90
C PRO A 44 -1.88 -2.19 17.35
N SER A 45 -2.77 -2.03 18.33
CA SER A 45 -2.39 -2.07 19.75
C SER A 45 -2.16 -3.48 20.27
N ASN A 46 -2.93 -4.45 19.79
CA ASN A 46 -2.91 -5.83 20.28
C ASN A 46 -2.68 -6.91 19.21
N GLY A 47 -2.72 -6.53 17.90
CA GLY A 47 -2.50 -7.44 16.78
C GLY A 47 -3.67 -8.39 16.46
N LYS A 48 -4.85 -8.17 17.05
CA LYS A 48 -6.03 -9.02 16.82
C LYS A 48 -6.86 -8.54 15.65
N ILE A 49 -7.36 -9.48 14.84
CA ILE A 49 -8.35 -9.21 13.81
C ILE A 49 -9.67 -8.85 14.50
N GLN A 50 -10.20 -7.67 14.20
CA GLN A 50 -11.44 -7.14 14.74
C GLN A 50 -12.62 -7.39 13.82
N ARG A 51 -12.37 -7.37 12.50
CA ARG A 51 -13.41 -7.46 11.47
C ARG A 51 -12.80 -7.93 10.15
N SER A 52 -13.61 -8.56 9.32
CA SER A 52 -13.28 -8.87 7.94
C SER A 52 -14.44 -8.48 7.02
N ILE A 53 -14.11 -8.14 5.78
CA ILE A 53 -15.04 -7.86 4.68
C ILE A 53 -14.74 -8.86 3.59
N ASP A 54 -15.72 -9.69 3.20
CA ASP A 54 -15.60 -10.62 2.09
C ASP A 54 -15.69 -9.86 0.78
N VAL A 55 -14.57 -9.75 0.09
CA VAL A 55 -14.43 -9.05 -1.19
C VAL A 55 -13.15 -9.51 -1.87
N SER A 56 -13.15 -9.59 -3.20
CA SER A 56 -11.92 -9.87 -3.94
C SER A 56 -10.85 -8.82 -3.65
N ALA A 57 -9.69 -9.24 -3.13
CA ALA A 57 -8.67 -8.36 -2.57
C ALA A 57 -7.27 -8.97 -2.74
N ASP A 58 -6.74 -8.93 -3.96
CA ASP A 58 -5.50 -9.61 -4.35
C ASP A 58 -4.31 -8.68 -4.57
N ALA A 59 -4.49 -7.36 -4.38
CA ALA A 59 -3.44 -6.36 -4.51
C ALA A 59 -3.69 -5.15 -3.61
N GLY A 60 -3.30 -3.95 -4.03
CA GLY A 60 -3.30 -2.71 -3.25
C GLY A 60 -4.67 -2.29 -2.72
N THR A 61 -4.64 -1.70 -1.56
CA THR A 61 -5.81 -1.15 -0.85
C THR A 61 -5.55 0.29 -0.44
N ALA A 62 -6.55 1.17 -0.58
CA ALA A 62 -6.51 2.54 -0.11
C ALA A 62 -7.81 2.92 0.63
N PHE A 63 -7.77 3.97 1.44
CA PHE A 63 -8.90 4.48 2.19
C PHE A 63 -9.01 6.00 2.06
N ASP A 64 -10.19 6.51 1.70
CA ASP A 64 -10.43 7.95 1.49
C ASP A 64 -11.04 8.68 2.71
N GLY A 65 -11.14 7.97 3.85
CA GLY A 65 -11.83 8.42 5.05
C GLY A 65 -13.28 7.90 5.17
N ARG A 66 -13.82 7.30 4.11
CA ARG A 66 -15.17 6.75 4.06
C ARG A 66 -15.28 5.43 3.30
N HIS A 67 -14.54 5.29 2.21
CA HIS A 67 -14.57 4.13 1.33
C HIS A 67 -13.20 3.48 1.25
N PHE A 68 -13.19 2.17 1.10
CA PHE A 68 -12.01 1.47 0.61
C PHE A 68 -12.01 1.47 -0.91
N PHE A 69 -10.82 1.58 -1.47
CA PHE A 69 -10.53 1.27 -2.86
C PHE A 69 -9.65 0.03 -2.87
N GLN A 70 -10.06 -0.99 -3.59
CA GLN A 70 -9.39 -2.29 -3.61
C GLN A 70 -9.09 -2.73 -5.02
N LEU A 71 -7.81 -2.95 -5.31
CA LEU A 71 -7.36 -3.61 -6.53
C LEU A 71 -7.74 -5.09 -6.49
N ALA A 72 -8.41 -5.55 -7.53
CA ALA A 72 -8.79 -6.93 -7.72
C ALA A 72 -8.71 -7.26 -9.21
N GLU A 73 -7.75 -8.09 -9.60
CA GLU A 73 -7.48 -8.44 -11.00
C GLU A 73 -7.19 -7.18 -11.84
N ASP A 74 -8.07 -6.84 -12.80
CA ASP A 74 -7.95 -5.71 -13.73
C ASP A 74 -8.80 -4.49 -13.37
N ARG A 75 -9.32 -4.44 -12.14
CA ARG A 75 -10.26 -3.40 -11.68
C ARG A 75 -9.94 -2.87 -10.29
N ILE A 76 -10.46 -1.69 -9.99
CA ILE A 76 -10.48 -1.10 -8.66
C ILE A 76 -11.94 -1.03 -8.20
N GLN A 77 -12.23 -1.63 -7.06
CA GLN A 77 -13.54 -1.62 -6.42
C GLN A 77 -13.60 -0.51 -5.40
N LYS A 78 -14.65 0.34 -5.46
CA LYS A 78 -15.00 1.29 -4.38
C LYS A 78 -15.96 0.60 -3.44
N ILE A 79 -15.59 0.48 -2.18
CA ILE A 79 -16.29 -0.33 -1.18
C ILE A 79 -16.74 0.57 -0.02
N ASP A 80 -18.01 0.47 0.36
CA ASP A 80 -18.49 1.10 1.59
C ASP A 80 -17.84 0.44 2.81
N ALA A 81 -17.09 1.23 3.59
CA ALA A 81 -16.31 0.69 4.71
C ALA A 81 -17.17 0.15 5.86
N LYS A 82 -18.42 0.58 5.99
CA LYS A 82 -19.33 0.11 7.04
C LYS A 82 -19.99 -1.20 6.66
N THR A 83 -20.50 -1.29 5.44
CA THR A 83 -21.32 -2.42 4.98
C THR A 83 -20.51 -3.48 4.24
N GLY A 84 -19.34 -3.13 3.69
CA GLY A 84 -18.54 -4.01 2.82
C GLY A 84 -19.10 -4.12 1.39
N ARG A 85 -20.15 -3.35 1.03
CA ARG A 85 -20.73 -3.39 -0.31
C ARG A 85 -19.82 -2.71 -1.33
N VAL A 86 -19.63 -3.35 -2.48
CA VAL A 86 -19.04 -2.72 -3.66
C VAL A 86 -20.05 -1.73 -4.24
N LEU A 87 -19.70 -0.45 -4.26
CA LEU A 87 -20.54 0.64 -4.73
C LEU A 87 -20.28 0.97 -6.21
N ALA A 88 -19.05 0.84 -6.65
CA ALA A 88 -18.62 1.12 -8.00
C ALA A 88 -17.36 0.32 -8.35
N THR A 89 -17.09 0.21 -9.63
CA THR A 89 -15.91 -0.45 -10.16
C THR A 89 -15.36 0.38 -11.33
N ILE A 90 -14.06 0.63 -11.33
CA ILE A 90 -13.35 1.31 -12.42
C ILE A 90 -12.23 0.40 -12.94
N PRO A 91 -11.82 0.53 -14.21
CA PRO A 91 -10.69 -0.23 -14.72
C PRO A 91 -9.39 0.18 -14.02
N ALA A 92 -8.54 -0.80 -13.71
CA ALA A 92 -7.20 -0.55 -13.21
C ALA A 92 -6.26 -0.22 -14.39
N PRO A 93 -5.32 0.74 -14.23
CA PRO A 93 -4.53 1.25 -15.35
C PRO A 93 -3.55 0.23 -15.94
N GLY A 94 -3.13 -0.76 -15.16
CA GLY A 94 -2.18 -1.80 -15.56
C GLY A 94 -2.81 -3.07 -16.11
N GLY A 95 -4.14 -3.16 -16.17
CA GLY A 95 -4.85 -4.31 -16.74
C GLY A 95 -4.55 -5.65 -16.06
N GLY A 96 -4.42 -5.66 -14.71
CA GLY A 96 -4.15 -6.86 -13.92
C GLY A 96 -2.71 -7.02 -13.42
N GLY A 97 -1.83 -6.08 -13.73
CA GLY A 97 -0.45 -6.03 -13.22
C GLY A 97 -0.24 -4.97 -12.13
N ASP A 98 -1.33 -4.38 -11.65
CA ASP A 98 -1.32 -3.35 -10.62
C ASP A 98 -1.05 -3.96 -9.25
N SER A 99 -0.31 -3.23 -8.40
CA SER A 99 0.23 -3.76 -7.15
C SER A 99 -0.13 -2.94 -5.92
N GLY A 100 0.16 -1.65 -5.93
CA GLY A 100 -0.06 -0.74 -4.81
C GLY A 100 -1.17 0.26 -5.09
N LEU A 101 -1.80 0.78 -4.04
CA LEU A 101 -2.86 1.77 -4.15
C LEU A 101 -2.80 2.75 -3.00
N ALA A 102 -2.91 4.05 -3.28
CA ALA A 102 -2.98 5.11 -2.29
C ALA A 102 -4.04 6.14 -2.65
N TRP A 103 -4.74 6.66 -1.64
CA TRP A 103 -5.60 7.83 -1.79
C TRP A 103 -4.80 9.10 -1.49
N ALA A 104 -4.90 10.08 -2.35
CA ALA A 104 -4.19 11.35 -2.20
C ALA A 104 -4.96 12.50 -2.85
N GLU A 105 -5.38 13.47 -2.05
CA GLU A 105 -5.90 14.75 -2.54
C GLU A 105 -7.00 14.61 -3.62
N GLY A 106 -7.93 13.68 -3.41
CA GLY A 106 -9.04 13.44 -4.33
C GLY A 106 -8.68 12.56 -5.54
N THR A 107 -7.50 11.94 -5.56
CA THR A 107 -7.04 11.04 -6.62
C THR A 107 -6.53 9.72 -6.05
N LEU A 108 -6.33 8.73 -6.92
CA LEU A 108 -5.67 7.48 -6.59
C LEU A 108 -4.28 7.44 -7.24
N TRP A 109 -3.30 6.92 -6.50
CA TRP A 109 -2.00 6.54 -7.02
C TRP A 109 -1.91 5.03 -7.07
N VAL A 110 -1.62 4.48 -8.26
CA VAL A 110 -1.64 3.04 -8.55
C VAL A 110 -0.26 2.60 -8.98
N GLY A 111 0.36 1.72 -8.19
CA GLY A 111 1.62 1.08 -8.56
C GLY A 111 1.39 -0.06 -9.55
N HIS A 112 2.24 -0.17 -10.56
CA HIS A 112 2.28 -1.30 -11.47
C HIS A 112 3.62 -2.03 -11.33
N TYR A 113 3.56 -3.29 -10.90
CA TYR A 113 4.73 -4.05 -10.46
C TYR A 113 5.80 -4.18 -11.56
N ARG A 114 5.51 -4.92 -12.60
CA ARG A 114 6.50 -5.28 -13.63
C ARG A 114 6.87 -4.14 -14.56
N SER A 115 5.95 -3.25 -14.85
CA SER A 115 6.24 -2.08 -15.70
C SER A 115 7.01 -0.98 -14.96
N ARG A 116 7.15 -1.10 -13.63
CA ARG A 116 7.89 -0.14 -12.80
C ARG A 116 7.34 1.27 -12.92
N LYS A 117 6.00 1.39 -12.90
CA LYS A 117 5.30 2.67 -13.04
C LYS A 117 4.39 2.92 -11.86
N ILE A 118 4.10 4.19 -11.60
CA ILE A 118 3.06 4.62 -10.69
C ILE A 118 2.19 5.61 -11.46
N HIS A 119 0.88 5.32 -11.53
CA HIS A 119 -0.10 6.16 -12.21
C HIS A 119 -0.91 6.94 -11.18
N GLN A 120 -1.06 8.24 -11.38
CA GLN A 120 -2.11 9.02 -10.73
C GLN A 120 -3.35 8.95 -11.61
N ILE A 121 -4.49 8.56 -11.05
CA ILE A 121 -5.73 8.37 -11.79
C ILE A 121 -6.90 9.12 -11.15
N ASP A 122 -7.87 9.45 -11.97
CA ASP A 122 -9.18 9.92 -11.54
C ASP A 122 -9.96 8.76 -10.91
N PRO A 123 -10.47 8.88 -9.66
CA PRO A 123 -11.12 7.78 -8.95
C PRO A 123 -12.52 7.44 -9.43
N GLU A 124 -13.15 8.27 -10.26
CA GLU A 124 -14.49 8.03 -10.81
C GLU A 124 -14.43 7.37 -12.20
N THR A 125 -13.40 7.69 -12.97
CA THR A 125 -13.29 7.25 -14.38
C THR A 125 -12.16 6.26 -14.64
N GLY A 126 -11.16 6.19 -13.75
CA GLY A 126 -9.91 5.45 -13.97
C GLY A 126 -8.95 6.11 -14.97
N LYS A 127 -9.27 7.33 -15.47
CA LYS A 127 -8.40 8.05 -16.40
C LYS A 127 -7.04 8.36 -15.78
N ILE A 128 -5.97 7.99 -16.49
CA ILE A 128 -4.61 8.34 -16.08
C ILE A 128 -4.39 9.84 -16.24
N LEU A 129 -4.06 10.51 -15.14
CA LEU A 129 -3.76 11.94 -15.08
C LEU A 129 -2.25 12.19 -15.20
N ARG A 130 -1.44 11.26 -14.68
CA ARG A 130 0.02 11.32 -14.64
C ARG A 130 0.62 9.92 -14.52
N THR A 131 1.82 9.76 -15.06
CA THR A 131 2.63 8.55 -14.86
C THR A 131 4.04 8.97 -14.47
N ILE A 132 4.58 8.30 -13.44
CA ILE A 132 6.00 8.38 -13.08
C ILE A 132 6.62 6.99 -13.17
N GLU A 133 7.93 6.94 -13.39
CA GLU A 133 8.69 5.71 -13.52
C GLU A 133 9.52 5.44 -12.26
N SER A 134 9.67 4.17 -11.93
CA SER A 134 10.59 3.66 -10.91
C SER A 134 11.67 2.83 -11.60
N ASN A 135 12.86 2.83 -11.04
CA ASN A 135 13.93 1.94 -11.53
C ASN A 135 13.86 0.53 -10.93
N ARG A 136 12.84 0.22 -10.11
CA ARG A 136 12.58 -1.10 -9.52
C ARG A 136 11.11 -1.47 -9.60
N PHE A 137 10.79 -2.75 -9.38
CA PHE A 137 9.41 -3.24 -9.28
C PHE A 137 8.69 -2.52 -8.14
N VAL A 138 7.55 -1.91 -8.46
CA VAL A 138 6.72 -1.18 -7.49
C VAL A 138 5.79 -2.15 -6.80
N THR A 139 5.75 -2.10 -5.48
CA THR A 139 4.81 -2.88 -4.65
C THR A 139 3.75 -1.98 -4.01
N GLY A 140 3.79 -1.73 -2.70
CA GLY A 140 2.86 -0.83 -2.04
C GLY A 140 3.09 0.64 -2.39
N VAL A 141 2.05 1.45 -2.31
CA VAL A 141 2.11 2.90 -2.52
C VAL A 141 1.37 3.58 -1.38
N THR A 142 1.89 4.69 -0.85
CA THR A 142 1.21 5.52 0.14
C THR A 142 1.52 7.00 -0.07
N TRP A 143 0.62 7.85 0.42
CA TRP A 143 0.74 9.30 0.41
C TRP A 143 0.57 9.85 1.81
N VAL A 144 1.53 10.65 2.26
CA VAL A 144 1.48 11.27 3.57
C VAL A 144 2.21 12.61 3.58
N ASP A 145 1.60 13.63 4.14
CA ASP A 145 2.17 14.99 4.27
C ASP A 145 2.68 15.59 2.95
N GLY A 146 1.98 15.34 1.84
CA GLY A 146 2.38 15.80 0.51
C GLY A 146 3.53 15.01 -0.11
N GLU A 147 3.88 13.86 0.46
CA GLU A 147 4.98 12.99 0.01
C GLU A 147 4.44 11.67 -0.55
N LEU A 148 4.95 11.29 -1.71
CA LEU A 148 4.68 9.98 -2.31
C LEU A 148 5.76 8.99 -1.88
N TRP A 149 5.32 7.87 -1.31
CA TRP A 149 6.19 6.78 -0.92
C TRP A 149 5.74 5.48 -1.61
N HIS A 150 6.68 4.62 -1.96
CA HIS A 150 6.37 3.29 -2.46
C HIS A 150 7.37 2.25 -1.99
N GLY A 151 6.91 1.01 -1.89
CA GLY A 151 7.73 -0.16 -1.67
C GLY A 151 8.31 -0.70 -2.98
N THR A 152 9.40 -1.44 -2.86
CA THR A 152 9.97 -2.27 -3.94
C THR A 152 10.25 -3.66 -3.41
N TRP A 153 10.23 -4.66 -4.31
CA TRP A 153 10.65 -6.01 -3.97
C TRP A 153 11.18 -6.72 -5.21
N GLU A 154 12.48 -7.00 -5.23
CA GLU A 154 13.15 -7.73 -6.30
C GLU A 154 14.10 -8.77 -5.70
N GLY A 155 13.84 -10.05 -5.95
CA GLY A 155 14.59 -11.14 -5.33
C GLY A 155 14.43 -11.12 -3.81
N GLU A 156 15.53 -11.07 -3.09
CA GLU A 156 15.55 -10.99 -1.62
C GLU A 156 15.68 -9.55 -1.09
N GLU A 157 15.75 -8.57 -1.98
CA GLU A 157 15.91 -7.17 -1.62
C GLU A 157 14.58 -6.42 -1.70
N SER A 158 14.33 -5.62 -0.69
CA SER A 158 13.18 -4.72 -0.61
C SER A 158 13.56 -3.40 0.03
N ASP A 159 12.93 -2.33 -0.39
CA ASP A 159 13.08 -1.03 0.23
C ASP A 159 11.78 -0.22 0.16
N VAL A 160 11.70 0.84 0.97
CA VAL A 160 10.65 1.84 0.93
C VAL A 160 11.27 3.17 0.52
N ARG A 161 10.67 3.81 -0.48
CA ARG A 161 11.24 4.99 -1.14
C ARG A 161 10.29 6.17 -1.10
N ARG A 162 10.83 7.33 -0.77
CA ARG A 162 10.20 8.61 -1.04
C ARG A 162 10.64 9.08 -2.43
N VAL A 163 9.68 9.43 -3.24
CA VAL A 163 9.93 9.92 -4.60
C VAL A 163 9.28 11.27 -4.83
N ASP A 164 9.86 12.05 -5.72
CA ASP A 164 9.24 13.26 -6.21
C ASP A 164 8.00 12.88 -7.05
N PRO A 165 6.78 13.33 -6.70
CA PRO A 165 5.57 12.93 -7.39
C PRO A 165 5.44 13.52 -8.80
N LYS A 166 6.34 14.42 -9.21
CA LYS A 166 6.36 15.01 -10.55
C LYS A 166 7.34 14.29 -11.47
N THR A 167 8.48 13.89 -10.95
CA THR A 167 9.59 13.35 -11.75
C THR A 167 9.85 11.86 -11.51
N GLY A 168 9.42 11.30 -10.38
CA GLY A 168 9.77 9.96 -9.95
C GLY A 168 11.18 9.83 -9.37
N GLU A 169 11.92 10.95 -9.25
CA GLU A 169 13.26 10.93 -8.65
C GLU A 169 13.21 10.41 -7.22
N VAL A 170 14.11 9.47 -6.88
CA VAL A 170 14.23 8.91 -5.54
C VAL A 170 14.94 9.90 -4.63
N LEU A 171 14.21 10.43 -3.64
CA LEU A 171 14.70 11.41 -2.67
C LEU A 171 15.25 10.75 -1.41
N GLU A 172 14.61 9.67 -0.98
CA GLU A 172 14.97 8.93 0.23
C GLU A 172 14.72 7.42 0.04
N ARG A 173 15.51 6.60 0.72
CA ARG A 173 15.43 5.14 0.66
C ARG A 173 15.63 4.54 2.05
N LEU A 174 14.68 3.69 2.46
CA LEU A 174 14.76 2.84 3.65
C LEU A 174 15.00 1.41 3.22
N GLU A 175 16.16 0.88 3.50
CA GLU A 175 16.54 -0.50 3.14
C GLU A 175 15.96 -1.49 4.16
N MET A 176 15.14 -2.42 3.69
CA MET A 176 14.63 -3.50 4.53
C MET A 176 15.75 -4.50 4.88
N PRO A 177 15.65 -5.21 6.02
CA PRO A 177 16.56 -6.32 6.29
C PRO A 177 16.51 -7.37 5.17
N PRO A 178 17.62 -8.10 4.90
CA PRO A 178 17.65 -9.15 3.90
C PRO A 178 16.52 -10.16 4.07
N GLY A 179 15.86 -10.55 2.98
CA GLY A 179 14.74 -11.48 2.96
C GLY A 179 13.41 -10.94 3.49
N VAL A 180 13.36 -9.67 3.91
CA VAL A 180 12.12 -9.03 4.39
C VAL A 180 11.50 -8.21 3.26
N GLY A 181 10.42 -8.74 2.66
CA GLY A 181 9.72 -8.09 1.56
C GLY A 181 8.66 -7.07 2.01
N VAL A 182 8.34 -6.15 1.11
CA VAL A 182 7.25 -5.17 1.23
C VAL A 182 6.24 -5.40 0.11
N SER A 183 5.04 -5.91 0.42
CA SER A 183 3.97 -6.14 -0.57
C SER A 183 2.97 -4.99 -0.64
N GLY A 184 2.52 -4.48 0.48
CA GLY A 184 1.66 -3.30 0.61
C GLY A 184 2.34 -2.26 1.48
N LEU A 185 1.89 -1.01 1.41
CA LEU A 185 2.47 0.09 2.19
C LEU A 185 1.39 1.13 2.50
N GLU A 186 1.32 1.55 3.76
CA GLU A 186 0.47 2.65 4.20
C GLU A 186 1.07 3.40 5.37
N SER A 187 0.84 4.70 5.45
CA SER A 187 1.20 5.53 6.59
C SER A 187 0.07 5.60 7.63
N ASP A 188 0.41 5.67 8.91
CA ASP A 188 -0.55 6.01 9.96
C ASP A 188 -0.82 7.53 10.08
N GLY A 189 -0.23 8.32 9.20
CA GLY A 189 -0.24 9.78 9.26
C GLY A 189 0.76 10.38 10.24
N GLY A 190 1.43 9.55 11.04
CA GLY A 190 2.41 9.91 12.04
C GLY A 190 3.83 9.44 11.71
N ASP A 191 4.41 8.69 12.64
CA ASP A 191 5.81 8.24 12.57
C ASP A 191 5.97 6.78 12.12
N ARG A 192 4.92 6.13 11.61
CA ARG A 192 4.94 4.74 11.17
C ARG A 192 4.45 4.55 9.75
N PHE A 193 5.06 3.60 9.08
CA PHE A 193 4.48 2.90 7.95
C PHE A 193 4.06 1.49 8.37
N PHE A 194 2.91 1.04 7.88
CA PHE A 194 2.52 -0.36 7.88
C PHE A 194 2.84 -0.96 6.52
N CYS A 195 3.46 -2.13 6.50
CA CYS A 195 3.76 -2.83 5.26
C CYS A 195 3.39 -4.30 5.34
N GLY A 196 2.89 -4.83 4.22
CA GLY A 196 2.60 -6.25 4.08
C GLY A 196 3.87 -7.05 3.81
N GLY A 197 3.93 -8.24 4.34
CA GLY A 197 5.05 -9.17 4.19
C GLY A 197 4.85 -10.26 3.12
N GLY A 198 3.85 -10.10 2.23
CA GLY A 198 3.58 -11.08 1.18
C GLY A 198 3.33 -12.49 1.74
N LYS A 199 4.11 -13.46 1.28
CA LYS A 199 4.00 -14.88 1.69
C LYS A 199 4.32 -15.15 3.16
N SER A 200 4.90 -14.20 3.89
CA SER A 200 5.11 -14.37 5.33
C SER A 200 3.79 -14.37 6.12
N GLY A 201 2.70 -13.91 5.54
CA GLY A 201 1.40 -13.79 6.21
C GLY A 201 1.39 -12.75 7.33
N THR A 202 2.35 -11.82 7.31
CA THR A 202 2.51 -10.81 8.37
C THR A 202 2.28 -9.40 7.85
N VAL A 203 1.96 -8.49 8.78
CA VAL A 203 2.03 -7.05 8.60
C VAL A 203 3.10 -6.52 9.54
N ARG A 204 3.90 -5.57 9.07
CA ARG A 204 4.95 -4.94 9.87
C ARG A 204 4.71 -3.45 10.02
N ALA A 205 4.98 -2.92 11.20
CA ALA A 205 5.15 -1.50 11.42
C ALA A 205 6.63 -1.15 11.33
N ILE A 206 6.99 -0.20 10.48
CA ILE A 206 8.34 0.34 10.37
C ILE A 206 8.32 1.84 10.68
N ARG A 207 9.44 2.36 11.17
CA ARG A 207 9.54 3.78 11.49
C ARG A 207 9.61 4.61 10.22
N ARG A 208 8.71 5.60 10.15
CA ARG A 208 8.80 6.65 9.14
C ARG A 208 9.89 7.65 9.54
N PRO A 209 10.81 8.03 8.65
CA PRO A 209 11.80 9.06 8.95
C PRO A 209 11.16 10.38 9.32
N LYS A 210 11.73 11.06 10.32
CA LYS A 210 11.33 12.42 10.61
C LYS A 210 11.69 13.33 9.45
N ARG A 211 10.82 14.25 9.09
CA ARG A 211 11.16 15.34 8.18
C ARG A 211 12.36 16.08 8.73
N SER A 212 13.39 16.26 7.92
CA SER A 212 14.44 17.22 8.24
C SER A 212 13.78 18.59 8.29
N SER A 213 13.84 19.25 9.44
CA SER A 213 13.48 20.66 9.54
C SER A 213 14.40 21.39 8.57
N GLY A 214 13.87 21.81 7.43
CA GLY A 214 14.57 22.67 6.49
C GLY A 214 14.67 24.10 7.03
#